data_b7d55fb8b4ea5d9dcb6f23ccb383895c
#
_entry.id   b7d55fb8b4ea5d9dcb6f23ccb383895c
#
_cell.length_a   1.000
_cell.length_b   1.000
_cell.length_c   1.000
_cell.angle_alpha   90.00
_cell.angle_beta   90.00
_cell.angle_gamma   90.00
#
_symmetry.space_group_name_H-M   'P 1'
#
loop_
_entity.id
_entity.type
_entity.pdbx_description
1 polymer ?
#
loop_
_entity_poly.entity_id
_entity_poly.type
_entity_poly.pdbx_seq_one_letter_code
_entity_poly.pdbx_strand_id
1 'polypeptide(L)'
;MHINDTWSKASRPAQLLAMLVTTALVILGVTSLPTYAAAPTLKLAINADEDSYLSGVEQRYVVEFSCASTTEDCLNSVVTITLPHTITPSGSSNPDSAPDGVNATATAGNKVVTPEIKRPTATTDGLVTYNLGTVAAGTSFQTVLTFTAPRGVTPGSSTVTPVATFSSGDTTVTAQDTVTIYSEPTPLLSKTGPVATPKNVDVTYQITPKYDTTIDGLNGKTNMTNVVVTDPLPQCATYVSSTASGNTITNTAATVPSSYDAATHTVTWNIGDVNPAFMNVVLSVTVHYDDTCTDDTVTNTAKLTGNEMHNETKTLTANASFTHHFDNEVRYGGGFNKRAMS
;
A
#
# COMPACT_ATOMS: atom_id res chain seq x y z
N MET A 1 -19.06 37.70 -5.70
CA MET A 1 -18.44 37.80 -7.01
C MET A 1 -18.20 36.39 -7.50
N HIS A 2 -19.17 35.84 -8.26
CA HIS A 2 -19.16 34.47 -8.77
C HIS A 2 -18.31 34.42 -10.04
N ILE A 3 -17.38 33.49 -10.12
CA ILE A 3 -16.75 33.10 -11.38
C ILE A 3 -17.03 31.61 -11.57
N ASN A 4 -17.94 31.35 -12.53
CA ASN A 4 -18.21 30.04 -13.10
C ASN A 4 -17.19 29.81 -14.22
N ASP A 5 -16.31 28.82 -14.08
CA ASP A 5 -15.53 28.29 -15.20
C ASP A 5 -16.08 26.93 -15.62
N THR A 6 -16.92 26.99 -16.65
CA THR A 6 -17.39 25.83 -17.41
C THR A 6 -16.34 25.48 -18.46
N TRP A 7 -15.64 24.37 -18.30
CA TRP A 7 -14.81 23.79 -19.35
C TRP A 7 -15.65 22.98 -20.31
N SER A 8 -15.86 23.53 -21.50
CA SER A 8 -16.52 22.86 -22.62
C SER A 8 -15.56 21.85 -23.25
N LYS A 9 -15.99 20.58 -23.31
CA LYS A 9 -15.33 19.54 -24.11
C LYS A 9 -15.54 19.85 -25.59
N ALA A 10 -14.46 20.21 -26.28
CA ALA A 10 -14.47 20.34 -27.74
C ALA A 10 -14.42 18.94 -28.37
N SER A 11 -15.53 18.56 -29.00
CA SER A 11 -15.63 17.40 -29.88
C SER A 11 -14.92 17.70 -31.20
N ARG A 12 -13.97 16.88 -31.60
CA ARG A 12 -13.34 16.95 -32.94
C ARG A 12 -14.27 16.24 -33.95
N PRO A 13 -14.58 16.86 -35.09
CA PRO A 13 -15.34 16.18 -36.13
C PRO A 13 -14.44 15.22 -36.91
N ALA A 14 -14.93 13.99 -37.10
CA ALA A 14 -14.39 13.03 -38.05
C ALA A 14 -14.65 13.50 -39.47
N GLN A 15 -13.61 13.74 -40.24
CA GLN A 15 -13.76 13.96 -41.68
C GLN A 15 -13.85 12.62 -42.40
N LEU A 16 -15.05 12.32 -42.88
CA LEU A 16 -15.33 11.28 -43.88
C LEU A 16 -14.86 11.78 -45.24
N LEU A 17 -13.80 11.17 -45.78
CA LEU A 17 -13.41 11.32 -47.18
C LEU A 17 -14.04 10.17 -47.97
N ALA A 18 -15.20 10.43 -48.60
CA ALA A 18 -15.78 9.53 -49.55
C ALA A 18 -15.13 9.73 -50.91
N MET A 19 -14.34 8.75 -51.36
CA MET A 19 -13.83 8.68 -52.73
C MET A 19 -14.73 7.76 -53.54
N LEU A 20 -15.53 8.37 -54.42
CA LEU A 20 -16.34 7.71 -55.44
C LEU A 20 -15.40 7.38 -56.62
N VAL A 21 -15.10 6.10 -56.84
CA VAL A 21 -14.47 5.64 -58.08
C VAL A 21 -15.47 4.79 -58.82
N THR A 22 -16.07 5.39 -59.87
CA THR A 22 -16.81 4.68 -60.87
C THR A 22 -15.84 4.06 -61.88
N THR A 23 -15.80 2.75 -61.98
CA THR A 23 -15.09 2.06 -63.05
C THR A 23 -15.94 0.98 -63.69
N ALA A 24 -15.90 0.99 -65.01
CA ALA A 24 -16.70 0.21 -65.93
C ALA A 24 -16.60 -1.28 -65.78
N LEU A 25 -17.74 -1.94 -65.94
CA LEU A 25 -17.93 -3.37 -65.94
C LEU A 25 -17.37 -3.97 -67.24
N VAL A 26 -16.28 -4.72 -67.15
CA VAL A 26 -15.85 -5.66 -68.20
C VAL A 26 -16.09 -7.09 -67.69
N ILE A 27 -17.10 -7.74 -68.28
CA ILE A 27 -17.42 -9.16 -68.00
C ILE A 27 -16.38 -10.03 -68.74
N LEU A 28 -15.44 -10.57 -68.01
CA LEU A 28 -14.56 -11.67 -68.46
C LEU A 28 -14.46 -12.71 -67.34
N GLY A 29 -14.96 -13.89 -67.64
CA GLY A 29 -14.68 -15.17 -66.98
C GLY A 29 -14.65 -15.19 -65.45
N VAL A 30 -15.71 -15.66 -64.82
CA VAL A 30 -15.76 -15.92 -63.38
C VAL A 30 -14.77 -17.04 -63.03
N THR A 31 -13.53 -16.68 -62.79
CA THR A 31 -12.72 -17.46 -61.85
C THR A 31 -13.16 -17.01 -60.48
N SER A 32 -13.81 -17.89 -59.72
CA SER A 32 -14.10 -17.65 -58.31
C SER A 32 -12.80 -17.26 -57.61
N LEU A 33 -12.63 -15.98 -57.38
CA LEU A 33 -11.58 -15.51 -56.45
C LEU A 33 -11.80 -16.25 -55.14
N PRO A 34 -10.76 -16.82 -54.51
CA PRO A 34 -10.92 -17.37 -53.21
C PRO A 34 -11.48 -16.24 -52.31
N THR A 35 -12.70 -16.41 -51.82
CA THR A 35 -13.26 -15.58 -50.78
C THR A 35 -12.37 -15.80 -49.60
N TYR A 36 -11.43 -14.86 -49.36
CA TYR A 36 -10.73 -14.84 -48.10
C TYR A 36 -11.82 -14.69 -47.03
N ALA A 37 -11.91 -15.69 -46.17
CA ALA A 37 -12.75 -15.58 -44.98
C ALA A 37 -12.37 -14.28 -44.25
N ALA A 38 -13.34 -13.50 -43.86
CA ALA A 38 -13.04 -12.30 -43.09
C ALA A 38 -12.29 -12.71 -41.80
N ALA A 39 -11.27 -11.94 -41.45
CA ALA A 39 -10.54 -12.22 -40.24
C ALA A 39 -11.50 -12.17 -39.03
N PRO A 40 -11.41 -13.10 -38.07
CA PRO A 40 -12.30 -13.11 -36.94
C PRO A 40 -12.13 -11.83 -36.09
N THR A 41 -13.23 -11.34 -35.54
CA THR A 41 -13.20 -10.21 -34.61
C THR A 41 -12.96 -10.74 -33.19
N LEU A 42 -11.87 -10.32 -32.58
CA LEU A 42 -11.53 -10.66 -31.21
C LEU A 42 -11.80 -9.48 -30.27
N LYS A 43 -12.27 -9.77 -29.05
CA LYS A 43 -12.34 -8.80 -27.95
C LYS A 43 -11.60 -9.35 -26.75
N LEU A 44 -10.90 -8.46 -26.05
CA LEU A 44 -10.15 -8.77 -24.84
C LEU A 44 -10.21 -7.56 -23.91
N ALA A 45 -10.42 -7.82 -22.63
CA ALA A 45 -10.30 -6.84 -21.56
C ALA A 45 -9.64 -7.51 -20.35
N ILE A 46 -8.88 -6.76 -19.58
CA ILE A 46 -8.36 -7.11 -18.27
C ILE A 46 -8.54 -5.90 -17.38
N ASN A 47 -9.18 -6.09 -16.22
CA ASN A 47 -9.48 -5.02 -15.29
C ASN A 47 -9.18 -5.50 -13.87
N ALA A 48 -8.40 -4.73 -13.14
CA ALA A 48 -8.23 -4.90 -11.70
C ALA A 48 -9.48 -4.46 -10.95
N ASP A 49 -9.76 -5.06 -9.81
CA ASP A 49 -10.87 -4.63 -8.96
C ASP A 49 -10.57 -3.27 -8.29
N GLU A 50 -9.29 -2.96 -8.08
CA GLU A 50 -8.80 -1.76 -7.41
C GLU A 50 -7.63 -1.13 -8.18
N ASP A 51 -7.52 0.18 -8.16
CA ASP A 51 -6.39 0.90 -8.78
C ASP A 51 -5.07 0.74 -7.99
N SER A 52 -5.17 0.27 -6.76
CA SER A 52 -4.02 0.11 -5.88
C SER A 52 -4.22 -0.99 -4.84
N TYR A 53 -3.12 -1.65 -4.46
CA TYR A 53 -3.10 -2.69 -3.44
C TYR A 53 -1.94 -2.51 -2.48
N LEU A 54 -2.14 -2.95 -1.24
CA LEU A 54 -1.03 -3.10 -0.31
C LEU A 54 -0.13 -4.28 -0.69
N SER A 55 1.17 -4.11 -0.48
CA SER A 55 2.15 -5.17 -0.61
C SER A 55 1.78 -6.37 0.30
N GLY A 56 1.79 -7.57 -0.26
CA GLY A 56 1.41 -8.79 0.43
C GLY A 56 -0.09 -9.05 0.54
N VAL A 57 -0.92 -8.24 -0.12
CA VAL A 57 -2.37 -8.48 -0.26
C VAL A 57 -2.67 -9.10 -1.62
N GLU A 58 -3.67 -9.99 -1.66
CA GLU A 58 -4.13 -10.59 -2.89
C GLU A 58 -4.73 -9.52 -3.81
N GLN A 59 -4.26 -9.51 -5.05
CA GLN A 59 -4.78 -8.69 -6.13
C GLN A 59 -5.71 -9.53 -6.98
N ARG A 60 -6.76 -8.93 -7.49
CA ARG A 60 -7.75 -9.59 -8.29
C ARG A 60 -7.97 -8.85 -9.61
N TYR A 61 -7.91 -9.59 -10.71
CA TYR A 61 -8.19 -9.10 -12.05
C TYR A 61 -9.28 -9.94 -12.69
N VAL A 62 -10.22 -9.27 -13.35
CA VAL A 62 -11.22 -9.90 -14.22
C VAL A 62 -10.71 -9.82 -15.65
N VAL A 63 -10.58 -10.95 -16.32
CA VAL A 63 -10.17 -11.04 -17.72
C VAL A 63 -11.33 -11.58 -18.53
N GLU A 64 -11.77 -10.80 -19.52
CA GLU A 64 -12.85 -11.15 -20.43
C GLU A 64 -12.32 -11.22 -21.86
N PHE A 65 -12.65 -12.31 -22.56
CA PHE A 65 -12.25 -12.50 -23.95
C PHE A 65 -13.35 -13.19 -24.75
N SER A 66 -13.50 -12.81 -26.00
CA SER A 66 -14.57 -13.35 -26.85
C SER A 66 -14.19 -13.39 -28.33
N CYS A 67 -14.70 -14.42 -29.01
CA CYS A 67 -14.82 -14.45 -30.45
C CYS A 67 -16.04 -13.60 -30.82
N ALA A 68 -15.83 -12.31 -31.08
CA ALA A 68 -16.90 -11.34 -31.31
C ALA A 68 -17.41 -11.32 -32.76
N SER A 69 -16.89 -12.19 -33.61
CA SER A 69 -17.45 -12.44 -34.94
C SER A 69 -18.88 -12.93 -34.82
N THR A 70 -19.70 -12.58 -35.81
CA THR A 70 -21.11 -13.05 -35.88
C THR A 70 -21.30 -14.29 -36.73
N THR A 71 -20.34 -14.59 -37.61
CA THR A 71 -20.43 -15.66 -38.59
C THR A 71 -19.21 -16.57 -38.62
N GLU A 72 -18.03 -16.05 -38.25
CA GLU A 72 -16.75 -16.78 -38.38
C GLU A 72 -16.26 -17.24 -37.03
N ASP A 73 -15.97 -18.53 -36.93
CA ASP A 73 -15.34 -19.10 -35.72
C ASP A 73 -13.88 -18.63 -35.59
N CYS A 74 -13.45 -18.44 -34.36
CA CYS A 74 -12.07 -18.13 -34.02
C CYS A 74 -11.26 -19.44 -33.92
N LEU A 75 -10.41 -19.70 -34.92
CA LEU A 75 -9.65 -20.94 -35.04
C LEU A 75 -8.30 -20.83 -34.31
N ASN A 76 -7.84 -21.96 -33.76
CA ASN A 76 -6.55 -22.01 -33.05
C ASN A 76 -6.38 -20.92 -32.01
N SER A 77 -7.45 -20.70 -31.27
CA SER A 77 -7.53 -19.60 -30.29
C SER A 77 -6.70 -19.88 -29.05
N VAL A 78 -5.88 -18.90 -28.68
CA VAL A 78 -5.03 -18.95 -27.47
C VAL A 78 -5.13 -17.61 -26.76
N VAL A 79 -5.29 -17.66 -25.44
CA VAL A 79 -5.16 -16.48 -24.57
C VAL A 79 -3.95 -16.68 -23.67
N THR A 80 -3.09 -15.69 -23.63
CA THR A 80 -1.95 -15.66 -22.71
C THR A 80 -2.06 -14.42 -21.82
N ILE A 81 -1.73 -14.57 -20.53
CA ILE A 81 -1.63 -13.46 -19.59
C ILE A 81 -0.23 -13.50 -19.00
N THR A 82 0.54 -12.46 -19.27
CA THR A 82 1.87 -12.28 -18.70
C THR A 82 1.73 -11.71 -17.31
N LEU A 83 2.28 -12.41 -16.31
CA LEU A 83 2.36 -11.96 -14.93
C LEU A 83 3.74 -11.34 -14.72
N PRO A 84 3.83 -10.05 -14.38
CA PRO A 84 5.11 -9.42 -14.14
C PRO A 84 5.93 -10.18 -13.09
N HIS A 85 7.24 -10.27 -13.31
CA HIS A 85 8.13 -10.79 -12.28
C HIS A 85 8.08 -9.91 -11.04
N THR A 86 8.23 -10.56 -9.90
CA THR A 86 8.13 -9.86 -8.61
C THR A 86 9.28 -8.87 -8.46
N ILE A 87 8.95 -7.64 -8.10
CA ILE A 87 9.94 -6.66 -7.67
C ILE A 87 10.43 -7.12 -6.30
N THR A 88 11.56 -7.82 -6.26
CA THR A 88 12.20 -8.13 -5.00
C THR A 88 12.90 -6.89 -4.47
N PRO A 89 12.75 -6.52 -3.19
CA PRO A 89 13.57 -5.48 -2.59
C PRO A 89 15.03 -5.85 -2.74
N SER A 90 15.88 -4.88 -3.05
CA SER A 90 17.32 -5.12 -3.14
C SER A 90 17.81 -5.59 -1.76
N GLY A 91 18.25 -6.85 -1.67
CA GLY A 91 18.74 -7.47 -0.44
C GLY A 91 17.87 -8.57 0.14
N SER A 92 16.66 -8.81 -0.35
CA SER A 92 15.87 -9.97 0.05
C SER A 92 16.26 -11.18 -0.77
N SER A 93 16.77 -12.20 -0.10
CA SER A 93 17.05 -13.53 -0.68
C SER A 93 15.86 -14.48 -0.58
N ASN A 94 14.66 -13.97 -0.32
CA ASN A 94 13.49 -14.80 -0.11
C ASN A 94 12.81 -15.18 -1.44
N PRO A 95 12.90 -16.45 -1.87
CA PRO A 95 12.25 -16.93 -3.09
C PRO A 95 10.72 -17.08 -2.95
N ASP A 96 10.15 -16.82 -1.76
CA ASP A 96 8.71 -16.96 -1.48
C ASP A 96 7.85 -15.82 -2.05
N SER A 97 8.44 -14.92 -2.81
CA SER A 97 7.74 -13.82 -3.45
C SER A 97 7.14 -14.17 -4.82
N ALA A 98 7.08 -15.44 -5.19
CA ALA A 98 6.28 -15.86 -6.34
C ALA A 98 4.79 -15.68 -5.99
N PRO A 99 3.95 -15.17 -6.90
CA PRO A 99 2.52 -15.08 -6.66
C PRO A 99 1.96 -16.46 -6.32
N ASP A 100 1.63 -16.66 -5.05
CA ASP A 100 0.96 -17.87 -4.60
C ASP A 100 -0.50 -17.81 -5.06
N GLY A 101 -0.94 -18.88 -5.70
CA GLY A 101 -2.35 -19.08 -5.97
C GLY A 101 -2.89 -18.31 -7.16
N VAL A 102 -2.30 -18.49 -8.36
CA VAL A 102 -3.02 -18.11 -9.58
C VAL A 102 -4.21 -19.05 -9.71
N ASN A 103 -5.38 -18.59 -9.31
CA ASN A 103 -6.63 -19.27 -9.60
C ASN A 103 -7.18 -18.69 -10.90
N ALA A 104 -7.20 -19.51 -11.96
CA ALA A 104 -7.48 -19.01 -13.28
C ALA A 104 -8.19 -20.07 -14.11
N THR A 105 -9.46 -20.34 -13.80
CA THR A 105 -10.29 -21.19 -14.65
C THR A 105 -11.18 -20.31 -15.51
N ALA A 106 -11.05 -20.38 -16.83
CA ALA A 106 -11.92 -19.67 -17.76
C ALA A 106 -13.20 -20.45 -18.02
N THR A 107 -14.33 -19.77 -17.99
CA THR A 107 -15.64 -20.39 -18.23
C THR A 107 -16.40 -19.70 -19.36
N ALA A 108 -17.02 -20.49 -20.21
CA ALA A 108 -17.97 -20.03 -21.22
C ALA A 108 -19.19 -20.93 -21.15
N GLY A 109 -20.26 -20.45 -20.53
CA GLY A 109 -21.42 -21.32 -20.25
C GLY A 109 -21.00 -22.53 -19.40
N ASN A 110 -21.18 -23.74 -19.95
CA ASN A 110 -20.79 -24.98 -19.29
C ASN A 110 -19.37 -25.45 -19.62
N LYS A 111 -18.64 -24.72 -20.49
CA LYS A 111 -17.26 -25.09 -20.86
C LYS A 111 -16.28 -24.47 -19.89
N VAL A 112 -15.53 -25.30 -19.23
CA VAL A 112 -14.43 -24.89 -18.33
C VAL A 112 -13.12 -25.19 -19.05
N VAL A 113 -12.22 -24.19 -19.07
CA VAL A 113 -10.86 -24.32 -19.64
C VAL A 113 -9.85 -24.09 -18.53
N THR A 114 -9.08 -25.13 -18.24
CA THR A 114 -7.99 -25.03 -17.26
C THR A 114 -6.74 -24.51 -17.96
N PRO A 115 -6.08 -23.47 -17.45
CA PRO A 115 -4.88 -22.93 -18.05
C PRO A 115 -3.65 -23.76 -17.70
N GLU A 116 -2.63 -23.61 -18.55
CA GLU A 116 -1.26 -23.91 -18.18
C GLU A 116 -0.65 -22.70 -17.47
N ILE A 117 -0.07 -22.91 -16.28
CA ILE A 117 0.47 -21.81 -15.44
C ILE A 117 1.97 -22.01 -15.27
N LYS A 118 2.74 -21.06 -15.80
CA LYS A 118 4.15 -20.86 -15.47
C LYS A 118 4.26 -19.73 -14.48
N ARG A 119 4.70 -20.02 -13.26
CA ARG A 119 4.84 -18.99 -12.20
C ARG A 119 5.98 -18.02 -12.53
N PRO A 120 5.85 -16.73 -12.20
CA PRO A 120 6.95 -15.79 -12.30
C PRO A 120 8.05 -16.15 -11.29
N THR A 121 9.26 -15.71 -11.60
CA THR A 121 10.41 -15.79 -10.68
C THR A 121 10.87 -14.39 -10.31
N ALA A 122 11.91 -14.25 -9.51
CA ALA A 122 12.48 -12.93 -9.19
C ALA A 122 12.98 -12.14 -10.43
N THR A 123 13.23 -12.81 -11.54
CA THR A 123 13.87 -12.22 -12.73
C THR A 123 13.14 -12.51 -14.03
N THR A 124 12.11 -13.35 -14.02
CA THR A 124 11.36 -13.73 -15.23
C THR A 124 9.87 -13.64 -14.98
N ASP A 125 9.16 -13.12 -15.96
CA ASP A 125 7.70 -13.05 -15.93
C ASP A 125 7.08 -14.44 -15.94
N GLY A 126 5.95 -14.57 -15.28
CA GLY A 126 5.07 -15.71 -15.34
C GLY A 126 4.15 -15.65 -16.57
N LEU A 127 3.49 -16.77 -16.86
CA LEU A 127 2.57 -16.88 -17.96
C LEU A 127 1.40 -17.78 -17.59
N VAL A 128 0.19 -17.31 -17.84
CA VAL A 128 -1.03 -18.12 -17.82
C VAL A 128 -1.49 -18.30 -19.25
N THR A 129 -1.65 -19.55 -19.70
CA THR A 129 -2.01 -19.87 -21.08
C THR A 129 -3.28 -20.69 -21.14
N TYR A 130 -4.28 -20.20 -21.87
CA TYR A 130 -5.51 -20.91 -22.19
C TYR A 130 -5.47 -21.35 -23.65
N ASN A 131 -5.38 -22.66 -23.87
CA ASN A 131 -5.50 -23.25 -25.19
C ASN A 131 -6.97 -23.55 -25.48
N LEU A 132 -7.65 -22.65 -26.20
CA LEU A 132 -9.08 -22.71 -26.43
C LEU A 132 -9.47 -23.57 -27.65
N GLY A 133 -8.54 -23.72 -28.61
CA GLY A 133 -8.80 -24.37 -29.89
C GLY A 133 -9.75 -23.55 -30.76
N THR A 134 -10.81 -24.17 -31.26
CA THR A 134 -11.85 -23.47 -32.00
C THR A 134 -12.87 -22.90 -31.03
N VAL A 135 -13.08 -21.60 -31.11
CA VAL A 135 -14.10 -20.86 -30.36
C VAL A 135 -15.18 -20.41 -31.32
N ALA A 136 -16.40 -20.87 -31.10
CA ALA A 136 -17.54 -20.53 -31.96
C ALA A 136 -17.82 -19.01 -31.93
N ALA A 137 -18.30 -18.50 -33.08
CA ALA A 137 -18.71 -17.11 -33.21
C ALA A 137 -19.69 -16.70 -32.09
N GLY A 138 -19.50 -15.52 -31.53
CA GLY A 138 -20.31 -14.96 -30.43
C GLY A 138 -20.00 -15.54 -29.04
N THR A 139 -19.05 -16.46 -28.90
CA THR A 139 -18.71 -17.07 -27.60
C THR A 139 -17.81 -16.15 -26.77
N SER A 140 -18.19 -15.93 -25.52
CA SER A 140 -17.44 -15.15 -24.53
C SER A 140 -16.97 -16.03 -23.39
N PHE A 141 -15.79 -15.72 -22.85
CA PHE A 141 -15.19 -16.34 -21.68
C PHE A 141 -14.87 -15.27 -20.65
N GLN A 142 -14.91 -15.67 -19.39
CA GLN A 142 -14.43 -14.86 -18.28
C GLN A 142 -13.54 -15.71 -17.38
N THR A 143 -12.48 -15.13 -16.89
CA THR A 143 -11.65 -15.70 -15.83
C THR A 143 -11.33 -14.65 -14.80
N VAL A 144 -11.14 -15.10 -13.57
CA VAL A 144 -10.63 -14.29 -12.48
C VAL A 144 -9.19 -14.73 -12.20
N LEU A 145 -8.28 -13.79 -12.33
CA LEU A 145 -6.89 -13.98 -12.01
C LEU A 145 -6.61 -13.36 -10.65
N THR A 146 -6.15 -14.16 -9.70
CA THR A 146 -5.70 -13.66 -8.40
C THR A 146 -4.23 -13.97 -8.19
N PHE A 147 -3.49 -13.03 -7.62
CA PHE A 147 -2.12 -13.23 -7.16
C PHE A 147 -1.77 -12.22 -6.07
N THR A 148 -0.78 -12.54 -5.27
CA THR A 148 -0.31 -11.68 -4.19
C THR A 148 0.98 -10.99 -4.62
N ALA A 149 1.01 -9.65 -4.62
CA ALA A 149 2.26 -8.94 -4.79
C ALA A 149 3.19 -9.25 -3.62
N PRO A 150 4.49 -9.41 -3.85
CA PRO A 150 5.43 -9.69 -2.78
C PRO A 150 5.44 -8.55 -1.77
N ARG A 151 5.73 -8.88 -0.52
CA ARG A 151 6.05 -7.88 0.50
C ARG A 151 7.34 -7.18 0.12
N GLY A 152 7.49 -5.94 0.54
CA GLY A 152 8.74 -5.23 0.35
C GLY A 152 8.92 -4.51 -0.98
N VAL A 153 7.83 -4.27 -1.69
CA VAL A 153 7.83 -3.42 -2.90
C VAL A 153 8.14 -1.97 -2.50
N THR A 154 8.97 -1.28 -3.26
CA THR A 154 9.30 0.12 -2.97
C THR A 154 8.02 0.96 -2.91
N PRO A 155 7.71 1.65 -1.79
CA PRO A 155 6.47 2.38 -1.63
C PRO A 155 6.25 3.46 -2.68
N GLY A 156 5.00 3.58 -3.12
CA GLY A 156 4.53 4.72 -3.92
C GLY A 156 5.03 4.83 -5.35
N SER A 157 5.80 3.86 -5.85
CA SER A 157 6.31 3.88 -7.22
C SER A 157 6.32 2.52 -7.91
N SER A 158 5.97 1.45 -7.22
CA SER A 158 5.93 0.12 -7.81
C SER A 158 4.58 -0.11 -8.46
N THR A 159 4.61 -0.51 -9.71
CA THR A 159 3.41 -0.85 -10.47
C THR A 159 3.46 -2.29 -10.91
N VAL A 160 2.32 -2.93 -11.00
CA VAL A 160 2.12 -4.25 -11.57
C VAL A 160 1.20 -4.10 -12.77
N THR A 161 1.65 -4.56 -13.93
CA THR A 161 0.91 -4.44 -15.18
C THR A 161 0.82 -5.81 -15.85
N PRO A 162 -0.17 -6.63 -15.51
CA PRO A 162 -0.46 -7.84 -16.27
C PRO A 162 -0.86 -7.47 -17.70
N VAL A 163 -0.34 -8.19 -18.67
CA VAL A 163 -0.67 -8.02 -20.08
C VAL A 163 -1.35 -9.28 -20.59
N ALA A 164 -2.58 -9.14 -21.08
CA ALA A 164 -3.31 -10.20 -21.72
C ALA A 164 -3.18 -10.08 -23.24
N THR A 165 -3.06 -11.22 -23.92
CA THR A 165 -3.02 -11.32 -25.39
C THR A 165 -3.97 -12.42 -25.81
N PHE A 166 -4.88 -12.13 -26.73
CA PHE A 166 -5.76 -13.11 -27.35
C PHE A 166 -5.45 -13.21 -28.85
N SER A 167 -5.11 -14.41 -29.32
CA SER A 167 -4.78 -14.68 -30.71
C SER A 167 -5.69 -15.77 -31.29
N SER A 168 -6.02 -15.62 -32.57
CA SER A 168 -6.75 -16.62 -33.39
C SER A 168 -6.28 -16.49 -34.82
N GLY A 169 -5.58 -17.53 -35.33
CA GLY A 169 -4.87 -17.45 -36.61
C GLY A 169 -3.90 -16.26 -36.59
N ASP A 170 -3.97 -15.42 -37.61
CA ASP A 170 -3.13 -14.21 -37.75
C ASP A 170 -3.68 -12.97 -37.01
N THR A 171 -4.83 -13.09 -36.37
CA THR A 171 -5.47 -11.97 -35.64
C THR A 171 -5.04 -12.03 -34.17
N THR A 172 -4.60 -10.88 -33.65
CA THR A 172 -4.19 -10.75 -32.26
C THR A 172 -4.67 -9.42 -31.69
N VAL A 173 -5.17 -9.46 -30.44
CA VAL A 173 -5.50 -8.29 -29.64
C VAL A 173 -4.82 -8.36 -28.29
N THR A 174 -4.47 -7.21 -27.73
CA THR A 174 -3.83 -7.10 -26.40
C THR A 174 -4.61 -6.15 -25.52
N ALA A 175 -4.59 -6.43 -24.23
CA ALA A 175 -5.13 -5.56 -23.19
C ALA A 175 -4.22 -5.62 -21.96
N GLN A 176 -4.16 -4.53 -21.21
CA GLN A 176 -3.41 -4.46 -19.96
C GLN A 176 -4.14 -3.58 -18.96
N ASP A 177 -3.86 -3.81 -17.69
CA ASP A 177 -4.27 -2.92 -16.62
C ASP A 177 -3.12 -2.76 -15.62
N THR A 178 -2.99 -1.58 -15.06
CA THR A 178 -1.86 -1.24 -14.20
C THR A 178 -2.36 -0.83 -12.82
N VAL A 179 -1.90 -1.51 -11.80
CA VAL A 179 -2.17 -1.18 -10.41
C VAL A 179 -0.91 -0.69 -9.71
N THR A 180 -1.09 0.19 -8.74
CA THR A 180 -0.01 0.66 -7.89
C THR A 180 0.08 -0.20 -6.64
N ILE A 181 1.30 -0.63 -6.28
CA ILE A 181 1.55 -1.38 -5.06
C ILE A 181 2.15 -0.46 -4.02
N TYR A 182 1.55 -0.45 -2.84
CA TYR A 182 2.02 0.30 -1.68
C TYR A 182 2.57 -0.66 -0.63
N SER A 183 3.60 -0.24 0.08
CA SER A 183 4.03 -0.97 1.27
C SER A 183 3.29 -0.48 2.51
N GLU A 184 3.06 -1.37 3.45
CA GLU A 184 2.47 -1.03 4.72
C GLU A 184 3.47 -0.25 5.59
N PRO A 185 3.08 0.91 6.15
CA PRO A 185 3.93 1.63 7.08
C PRO A 185 4.06 0.84 8.39
N THR A 186 5.27 0.77 8.93
CA THR A 186 5.54 0.18 10.24
C THR A 186 5.84 1.28 11.23
N PRO A 187 4.89 1.67 12.09
CA PRO A 187 5.14 2.70 13.09
C PRO A 187 6.04 2.18 14.19
N LEU A 188 6.91 3.05 14.66
CA LEU A 188 7.72 2.88 15.86
C LEU A 188 7.43 4.00 16.84
N LEU A 189 7.60 3.72 18.12
CA LEU A 189 7.53 4.71 19.18
C LEU A 189 8.77 4.55 20.07
N SER A 190 9.36 5.64 20.46
CA SER A 190 10.40 5.65 21.50
C SER A 190 9.99 6.56 22.65
N LYS A 191 10.35 6.19 23.84
CA LYS A 191 10.11 6.99 25.06
C LYS A 191 11.41 7.07 25.86
N THR A 192 11.74 8.28 26.27
CA THR A 192 12.96 8.56 27.05
C THR A 192 12.64 9.52 28.20
N GLY A 193 13.48 9.56 29.21
CA GLY A 193 13.36 10.44 30.35
C GLY A 193 14.58 10.35 31.25
N PRO A 194 14.61 11.05 32.37
CA PRO A 194 15.63 10.87 33.40
C PRO A 194 15.56 9.44 33.95
N VAL A 195 16.68 8.75 34.03
CA VAL A 195 16.73 7.38 34.56
C VAL A 195 16.36 7.35 36.05
N ALA A 196 16.81 8.34 36.79
CA ALA A 196 16.51 8.46 38.20
C ALA A 196 16.43 9.93 38.66
N THR A 197 15.49 10.22 39.56
CA THR A 197 15.40 11.51 40.28
C THR A 197 14.91 11.26 41.70
N PRO A 198 15.12 12.23 42.63
CA PRO A 198 14.43 12.22 43.92
C PRO A 198 12.88 12.35 43.70
N LYS A 199 12.11 11.94 44.67
CA LYS A 199 10.69 12.29 44.75
C LYS A 199 10.53 13.81 44.97
N ASN A 200 9.32 14.33 44.77
CA ASN A 200 8.97 15.75 44.90
C ASN A 200 9.69 16.65 43.88
N VAL A 201 9.97 16.10 42.67
CA VAL A 201 10.46 16.89 41.54
C VAL A 201 9.66 16.55 40.29
N ASP A 202 9.66 17.48 39.36
CA ASP A 202 9.03 17.29 38.07
C ASP A 202 9.93 16.47 37.17
N VAL A 203 9.33 15.49 36.50
CA VAL A 203 9.99 14.58 35.54
C VAL A 203 9.38 14.79 34.16
N THR A 204 10.23 15.06 33.17
CA THR A 204 9.79 15.21 31.79
C THR A 204 10.18 14.00 30.96
N TYR A 205 9.20 13.36 30.35
CA TYR A 205 9.39 12.32 29.35
C TYR A 205 9.29 12.91 27.96
N GLN A 206 10.11 12.38 27.05
CA GLN A 206 10.02 12.64 25.62
C GLN A 206 9.54 11.38 24.90
N ILE A 207 8.56 11.55 24.03
CA ILE A 207 7.98 10.48 23.22
C ILE A 207 8.17 10.87 21.76
N THR A 208 8.79 9.98 20.98
CA THR A 208 9.11 10.26 19.59
C THR A 208 8.51 9.18 18.72
N PRO A 209 7.42 9.49 17.98
CA PRO A 209 6.91 8.62 16.95
C PRO A 209 7.88 8.59 15.77
N LYS A 210 8.04 7.42 15.16
CA LYS A 210 8.93 7.19 14.02
C LYS A 210 8.32 6.13 13.10
N TYR A 211 8.93 5.95 11.94
CA TYR A 211 8.72 4.80 11.08
C TYR A 211 9.93 3.87 11.13
N ASP A 212 9.67 2.58 11.06
CA ASP A 212 10.74 1.61 10.86
C ASP A 212 11.20 1.66 9.40
N THR A 213 12.38 2.22 9.19
CA THR A 213 13.01 2.29 7.86
C THR A 213 13.90 1.09 7.57
N THR A 214 14.03 0.14 8.51
CA THR A 214 14.91 -1.04 8.38
C THR A 214 14.18 -2.25 7.83
N ILE A 215 12.86 -2.30 7.95
CA ILE A 215 12.05 -3.40 7.45
C ILE A 215 11.99 -3.29 5.91
N ASP A 216 12.42 -4.33 5.22
CA ASP A 216 12.33 -4.55 3.78
C ASP A 216 13.02 -3.51 2.88
N GLY A 217 13.99 -2.75 3.38
CA GLY A 217 14.64 -1.69 2.60
C GLY A 217 13.67 -0.56 2.21
N LEU A 218 12.51 -0.54 2.80
CA LEU A 218 11.45 0.42 2.53
C LEU A 218 11.65 1.64 3.42
N ASN A 219 12.10 2.69 2.85
CA ASN A 219 11.93 4.03 3.45
C ASN A 219 10.44 4.33 3.47
N GLY A 220 9.71 3.77 4.44
CA GLY A 220 8.26 3.88 4.59
C GLY A 220 7.74 5.22 4.07
N LYS A 221 7.34 5.26 2.80
CA LYS A 221 6.86 6.48 2.15
C LYS A 221 5.34 6.54 2.10
N THR A 222 4.69 5.49 2.61
CA THR A 222 3.22 5.46 2.70
C THR A 222 2.80 6.24 3.93
N ASN A 223 1.89 7.17 3.76
CA ASN A 223 1.37 7.97 4.85
C ASN A 223 0.54 7.12 5.81
N MET A 224 0.51 7.54 7.07
CA MET A 224 -0.52 7.13 8.02
C MET A 224 -1.52 8.26 8.21
N THR A 225 -2.77 7.91 8.42
CA THR A 225 -3.84 8.85 8.72
C THR A 225 -4.32 8.68 10.17
N ASN A 226 -4.92 9.73 10.71
CA ASN A 226 -5.50 9.72 12.06
C ASN A 226 -4.52 9.23 13.14
N VAL A 227 -3.26 9.65 13.07
CA VAL A 227 -2.25 9.24 14.05
C VAL A 227 -2.50 9.95 15.39
N VAL A 228 -2.62 9.13 16.43
CA VAL A 228 -2.82 9.56 17.81
C VAL A 228 -1.80 8.87 18.69
N VAL A 229 -1.20 9.64 19.62
CA VAL A 229 -0.37 9.08 20.70
C VAL A 229 -1.09 9.30 22.01
N THR A 230 -1.23 8.25 22.79
CA THR A 230 -1.77 8.28 24.15
C THR A 230 -0.72 7.87 25.16
N ASP A 231 -0.71 8.52 26.30
CA ASP A 231 0.19 8.22 27.42
C ASP A 231 -0.62 8.16 28.73
N PRO A 232 -1.14 6.97 29.09
CA PRO A 232 -1.71 6.76 30.42
C PRO A 232 -0.62 6.95 31.46
N LEU A 233 -0.77 7.96 32.29
CA LEU A 233 0.21 8.29 33.32
C LEU A 233 0.13 7.28 34.48
N PRO A 234 1.26 6.98 35.14
CA PRO A 234 1.25 6.17 36.35
C PRO A 234 0.34 6.75 37.43
N GLN A 235 -0.31 5.89 38.20
CA GLN A 235 -1.34 6.30 39.17
C GLN A 235 -0.83 7.30 40.24
N CYS A 236 0.45 7.21 40.57
CA CYS A 236 1.07 8.11 41.55
C CYS A 236 1.66 9.38 40.91
N ALA A 237 1.52 9.59 39.60
CA ALA A 237 1.97 10.78 38.92
C ALA A 237 0.89 11.87 38.92
N THR A 238 1.28 13.10 39.16
CA THR A 238 0.41 14.26 38.94
C THR A 238 0.80 14.92 37.62
N TYR A 239 -0.17 15.11 36.72
CA TYR A 239 0.06 15.80 35.45
C TYR A 239 0.42 17.27 35.69
N VAL A 240 1.49 17.75 35.05
CA VAL A 240 1.93 19.14 35.09
C VAL A 240 1.69 19.84 33.76
N SER A 241 2.23 19.28 32.68
CA SER A 241 2.09 19.89 31.35
C SER A 241 2.36 18.90 30.24
N SER A 242 1.90 19.19 29.02
CA SER A 242 2.28 18.49 27.82
C SER A 242 2.48 19.44 26.65
N THR A 243 3.43 19.14 25.78
CA THR A 243 3.73 19.92 24.57
C THR A 243 4.04 18.99 23.41
N ALA A 244 4.02 19.53 22.20
CA ALA A 244 4.49 18.86 21.01
C ALA A 244 5.17 19.86 20.07
N SER A 245 6.20 19.38 19.38
CA SER A 245 6.93 20.16 18.38
C SER A 245 7.34 19.27 17.22
N GLY A 246 7.52 19.83 16.02
CA GLY A 246 8.02 19.11 14.85
C GLY A 246 7.11 19.19 13.64
N ASN A 247 7.40 18.35 12.64
CA ASN A 247 6.74 18.32 11.34
C ASN A 247 5.99 17.00 11.14
N THR A 248 4.85 17.03 10.45
CA THR A 248 3.98 15.86 10.22
C THR A 248 3.84 15.47 8.75
N ILE A 249 3.21 16.29 7.91
CA ILE A 249 2.91 15.97 6.50
C ILE A 249 3.89 16.66 5.55
N THR A 250 4.22 17.90 5.83
CA THR A 250 5.14 18.72 5.05
C THR A 250 6.34 19.08 5.91
N ASN A 251 7.46 19.47 5.29
CA ASN A 251 8.63 19.94 6.04
C ASN A 251 8.38 21.32 6.68
N THR A 252 7.21 21.50 7.27
CA THR A 252 6.76 22.72 7.92
C THR A 252 6.34 22.38 9.35
N ALA A 253 6.77 23.17 10.30
CA ALA A 253 6.37 23.01 11.70
C ALA A 253 4.84 23.02 11.83
N ALA A 254 4.30 22.00 12.48
CA ALA A 254 2.89 21.85 12.73
C ALA A 254 2.60 21.98 14.24
N THR A 255 1.48 22.58 14.56
CA THR A 255 0.97 22.55 15.94
C THR A 255 0.24 21.22 16.15
N VAL A 256 0.75 20.40 17.05
CA VAL A 256 0.10 19.15 17.45
C VAL A 256 -0.70 19.42 18.73
N PRO A 257 -2.03 19.36 18.68
CA PRO A 257 -2.84 19.58 19.88
C PRO A 257 -2.62 18.45 20.89
N SER A 258 -2.52 18.82 22.16
CA SER A 258 -2.47 17.89 23.28
C SER A 258 -3.62 18.15 24.25
N SER A 259 -4.12 17.11 24.89
CA SER A 259 -5.12 17.17 25.94
C SER A 259 -4.78 16.21 27.05
N TYR A 260 -5.19 16.56 28.28
CA TYR A 260 -5.12 15.67 29.44
C TYR A 260 -6.53 15.37 29.91
N ASP A 261 -6.86 14.12 30.08
CA ASP A 261 -8.10 13.64 30.67
C ASP A 261 -7.83 13.14 32.08
N ALA A 262 -8.33 13.87 33.07
CA ALA A 262 -8.17 13.53 34.46
C ALA A 262 -8.95 12.28 34.91
N ALA A 263 -10.02 11.91 34.20
CA ALA A 263 -10.82 10.72 34.54
C ALA A 263 -10.09 9.41 34.17
N THR A 264 -9.40 9.42 33.04
CA THR A 264 -8.61 8.28 32.58
C THR A 264 -7.12 8.41 32.90
N HIS A 265 -6.72 9.55 33.47
CA HIS A 265 -5.34 9.90 33.78
C HIS A 265 -4.42 9.80 32.56
N THR A 266 -4.89 10.24 31.39
CA THR A 266 -4.24 10.01 30.10
C THR A 266 -3.97 11.33 29.37
N VAL A 267 -2.74 11.47 28.86
CA VAL A 267 -2.39 12.52 27.90
C VAL A 267 -2.59 12.01 26.50
N THR A 268 -3.19 12.81 25.63
CA THR A 268 -3.44 12.48 24.21
C THR A 268 -2.89 13.58 23.32
N TRP A 269 -2.13 13.19 22.29
CA TRP A 269 -1.69 14.06 21.21
C TRP A 269 -2.34 13.61 19.89
N ASN A 270 -3.11 14.50 19.27
CA ASN A 270 -3.70 14.28 17.95
C ASN A 270 -2.72 14.77 16.88
N ILE A 271 -1.92 13.86 16.35
CA ILE A 271 -0.89 14.17 15.36
C ILE A 271 -1.53 14.35 13.98
N GLY A 272 -2.62 13.61 13.69
CA GLY A 272 -3.30 13.64 12.40
C GLY A 272 -2.56 12.83 11.35
N ASP A 273 -2.60 13.29 10.09
CA ASP A 273 -1.96 12.60 8.99
C ASP A 273 -0.45 12.88 8.99
N VAL A 274 0.33 11.86 8.73
CA VAL A 274 1.79 11.93 8.75
C VAL A 274 2.42 11.37 7.49
N ASN A 275 3.46 12.05 7.03
CA ASN A 275 4.32 11.58 5.96
C ASN A 275 5.65 11.10 6.57
N PRO A 276 6.04 9.83 6.35
CA PRO A 276 7.26 9.27 6.94
C PRO A 276 8.53 10.04 6.61
N ALA A 277 8.59 10.63 5.41
CA ALA A 277 9.78 11.38 4.97
C ALA A 277 9.98 12.69 5.76
N PHE A 278 8.92 13.23 6.35
CA PHE A 278 8.95 14.52 7.06
C PHE A 278 8.59 14.41 8.53
N MET A 279 8.24 13.21 9.02
CA MET A 279 7.86 13.02 10.40
C MET A 279 9.02 13.26 11.33
N ASN A 280 8.98 14.40 12.00
CA ASN A 280 9.96 14.84 13.00
C ASN A 280 9.21 15.46 14.17
N VAL A 281 8.43 14.65 14.89
CA VAL A 281 7.60 15.07 16.01
C VAL A 281 8.22 14.62 17.31
N VAL A 282 8.34 15.53 18.27
CA VAL A 282 8.73 15.26 19.65
C VAL A 282 7.60 15.69 20.55
N LEU A 283 7.03 14.76 21.28
CA LEU A 283 5.99 14.96 22.28
C LEU A 283 6.66 14.97 23.65
N SER A 284 6.26 15.88 24.50
CA SER A 284 6.80 15.95 25.85
C SER A 284 5.64 15.96 26.87
N VAL A 285 5.78 15.21 27.94
CA VAL A 285 4.90 15.25 29.10
C VAL A 285 5.72 15.43 30.36
N THR A 286 5.30 16.37 31.18
CA THR A 286 5.90 16.63 32.50
C THR A 286 4.91 16.18 33.56
N VAL A 287 5.39 15.39 34.50
CA VAL A 287 4.62 14.89 35.65
C VAL A 287 5.39 15.17 36.93
N HIS A 288 4.67 15.29 38.01
CA HIS A 288 5.21 15.40 39.37
C HIS A 288 5.00 14.09 40.10
N TYR A 289 6.06 13.54 40.69
CA TYR A 289 6.00 12.37 41.56
C TYR A 289 6.26 12.79 42.99
N ASP A 290 5.27 12.59 43.83
CA ASP A 290 5.35 12.87 45.27
C ASP A 290 5.54 11.59 46.12
N ASP A 291 5.38 11.71 47.43
CA ASP A 291 5.57 10.59 48.34
C ASP A 291 4.47 9.54 48.28
N THR A 292 3.39 9.77 47.51
CA THR A 292 2.34 8.76 47.24
C THR A 292 2.86 7.61 46.34
N CYS A 293 3.96 7.85 45.59
CA CYS A 293 4.69 6.78 44.89
C CYS A 293 5.43 5.92 45.88
N THR A 294 4.84 4.82 46.28
CA THR A 294 5.42 3.90 47.28
C THR A 294 6.57 3.00 46.72
N ASP A 295 6.52 2.73 45.43
CA ASP A 295 7.52 1.89 44.76
C ASP A 295 8.82 2.68 44.47
N ASP A 296 9.93 1.97 44.40
CA ASP A 296 11.23 2.53 44.03
C ASP A 296 11.37 2.82 42.53
N THR A 297 10.44 2.29 41.72
CA THR A 297 10.42 2.47 40.27
C THR A 297 9.00 2.67 39.78
N VAL A 298 8.88 3.39 38.67
CA VAL A 298 7.61 3.55 37.97
C VAL A 298 7.83 3.36 36.47
N THR A 299 6.97 2.58 35.82
CA THR A 299 7.00 2.41 34.36
C THR A 299 5.85 3.17 33.73
N ASN A 300 6.19 4.01 32.77
CA ASN A 300 5.24 4.76 31.98
C ASN A 300 5.27 4.29 30.53
N THR A 301 4.09 3.92 29.97
CA THR A 301 3.97 3.30 28.64
C THR A 301 3.06 4.16 27.75
N ALA A 302 3.63 4.68 26.68
CA ALA A 302 2.88 5.38 25.64
C ALA A 302 2.50 4.42 24.50
N LYS A 303 1.39 4.72 23.84
CA LYS A 303 0.87 3.98 22.69
C LYS A 303 0.61 4.93 21.53
N LEU A 304 1.08 4.55 20.34
CA LEU A 304 0.70 5.16 19.07
C LEU A 304 -0.36 4.29 18.38
N THR A 305 -1.36 4.93 17.81
CA THR A 305 -2.32 4.32 16.90
C THR A 305 -2.47 5.21 15.66
N GLY A 306 -2.77 4.63 14.53
CA GLY A 306 -3.05 5.32 13.29
C GLY A 306 -3.58 4.33 12.26
N ASN A 307 -4.05 4.83 11.12
CA ASN A 307 -4.57 3.99 10.06
C ASN A 307 -3.62 4.01 8.86
N GLU A 308 -3.60 2.93 8.11
CA GLU A 308 -2.92 2.89 6.82
C GLU A 308 -3.74 3.74 5.81
N MET A 309 -3.06 4.58 5.03
CA MET A 309 -3.70 5.57 4.14
C MET A 309 -4.63 4.94 3.08
N HIS A 310 -4.28 3.76 2.56
CA HIS A 310 -5.05 3.07 1.53
C HIS A 310 -6.05 2.06 2.10
N ASN A 311 -5.99 1.79 3.41
CA ASN A 311 -6.93 0.95 4.13
C ASN A 311 -7.22 1.55 5.50
N GLU A 312 -8.13 2.52 5.54
CA GLU A 312 -8.50 3.25 6.77
C GLU A 312 -9.10 2.36 7.86
N THR A 313 -9.52 1.15 7.54
CA THR A 313 -9.99 0.18 8.53
C THR A 313 -8.86 -0.54 9.24
N LYS A 314 -7.64 -0.50 8.67
CA LYS A 314 -6.47 -1.16 9.24
C LYS A 314 -5.77 -0.26 10.23
N THR A 315 -5.89 -0.59 11.50
CA THR A 315 -5.20 0.12 12.59
C THR A 315 -3.78 -0.41 12.77
N LEU A 316 -2.84 0.50 12.72
CA LEU A 316 -1.42 0.28 12.99
C LEU A 316 -1.11 0.77 14.40
N THR A 317 -0.23 0.07 15.12
CA THR A 317 0.08 0.40 16.52
C THR A 317 1.56 0.26 16.83
N ALA A 318 2.04 1.10 17.74
CA ALA A 318 3.36 0.96 18.36
C ALA A 318 3.28 1.33 19.84
N ASN A 319 4.12 0.74 20.67
CA ASN A 319 4.19 1.05 22.10
C ASN A 319 5.64 1.36 22.49
N ALA A 320 5.81 2.21 23.50
CA ALA A 320 7.11 2.48 24.11
C ALA A 320 6.95 2.69 25.61
N SER A 321 7.83 2.05 26.36
CA SER A 321 7.84 2.15 27.83
C SER A 321 9.17 2.74 28.30
N PHE A 322 9.11 3.48 29.37
CA PHE A 322 10.29 3.96 30.09
C PHE A 322 10.10 3.73 31.58
N THR A 323 11.13 3.14 32.22
CA THR A 323 11.14 2.90 33.66
C THR A 323 12.01 3.95 34.33
N HIS A 324 11.41 4.69 35.23
CA HIS A 324 12.03 5.72 36.05
C HIS A 324 12.29 5.18 37.46
N HIS A 325 13.44 5.53 38.04
CA HIS A 325 13.81 5.12 39.39
C HIS A 325 13.75 6.35 40.34
N PHE A 326 13.32 6.12 41.59
CA PHE A 326 13.42 7.13 42.63
C PHE A 326 14.68 6.95 43.43
N ASP A 327 15.59 7.95 43.37
CA ASP A 327 16.78 8.00 44.20
C ASP A 327 16.42 8.35 45.65
N ASN A 328 16.39 7.37 46.52
CA ASN A 328 16.20 7.58 47.96
C ASN A 328 17.47 8.05 48.66
N GLU A 329 18.58 8.22 47.93
CA GLU A 329 19.79 8.76 48.56
C GLU A 329 19.69 10.27 48.75
N VAL A 330 19.37 10.66 49.97
CA VAL A 330 19.74 11.97 50.49
C VAL A 330 21.25 12.00 50.50
N ARG A 331 21.88 12.52 49.44
CA ARG A 331 23.29 12.86 49.47
C ARG A 331 23.47 13.99 50.49
N TYR A 332 23.58 13.62 51.75
CA TYR A 332 24.17 14.52 52.72
C TYR A 332 25.52 14.90 52.19
N GLY A 333 25.72 16.14 51.83
CA GLY A 333 27.02 16.68 51.49
C GLY A 333 28.01 16.31 52.55
N GLY A 334 28.83 15.27 52.27
CA GLY A 334 29.82 14.79 53.20
C GLY A 334 30.82 15.90 53.48
N GLY A 335 30.68 16.49 54.63
CA GLY A 335 31.74 17.28 55.21
C GLY A 335 32.97 16.36 55.34
N PHE A 336 34.01 16.70 54.60
CA PHE A 336 35.32 16.11 54.79
C PHE A 336 35.78 16.35 56.19
N ASN A 337 35.61 15.42 57.12
CA ASN A 337 36.31 15.40 58.37
C ASN A 337 37.78 15.15 58.09
N LYS A 338 38.58 16.24 57.98
CA LYS A 338 40.04 16.14 58.13
C LYS A 338 40.34 15.59 59.52
N ARG A 339 40.60 14.31 59.68
CA ARG A 339 41.29 13.80 60.83
C ARG A 339 42.68 14.35 60.76
N ALA A 340 43.07 15.24 61.68
CA ALA A 340 44.42 15.60 61.99
C ALA A 340 45.11 14.35 62.59
N MET A 341 46.18 13.87 61.95
CA MET A 341 47.09 12.92 62.51
C MET A 341 47.98 13.74 63.44
N SER A 342 47.95 13.42 64.73
CA SER A 342 48.99 13.73 65.75
C SER A 342 49.95 12.59 65.82
#